data_e8400d0326aff8827f34af1254d73c74
#
_entry.id   e8400d0326aff8827f34af1254d73c74
#
_cell.length_a   1.000
_cell.length_b   1.000
_cell.length_c   1.000
_cell.angle_alpha   90.00
_cell.angle_beta   90.00
_cell.angle_gamma   90.00
#
_symmetry.space_group_name_H-M   'P 1'
#
loop_
_entity.id
_entity.type
_entity.pdbx_description
1 polymer ?
#
loop_
_entity_poly.entity_id
_entity_poly.type
_entity_poly.pdbx_seq_one_letter_code
_entity_poly.pdbx_strand_id
1 'polypeptide(L)'
;DHARMLLSNPDEGWKMLQEMNADYIVTFISVQKVEDAQWEDDQIYLLGGGGDESKIFWIANIAGLPMQKYLETSDASVPTNYLWNETLIGKMIPYTVVTYYDNQNKKEANSYLPGFMDLTIKEIKYNVENDGPLKLVYASPSFYDESIIMKNCVFVYEINKNYVSPNYP
;
A
#
# COMPACT_ATOMS: atom_id res chain seq x y z
N ASP A 1 10.80 16.25 2.02
CA ASP A 1 10.10 15.82 0.82
C ASP A 1 9.25 14.57 1.11
N HIS A 2 7.93 14.77 1.10
CA HIS A 2 6.97 13.71 1.43
C HIS A 2 7.02 12.53 0.44
N ALA A 3 7.20 12.81 -0.84
CA ALA A 3 7.25 11.76 -1.86
C ALA A 3 8.46 10.84 -1.65
N ARG A 4 9.61 11.41 -1.37
CA ARG A 4 10.84 10.64 -1.11
C ARG A 4 10.70 9.82 0.17
N MET A 5 10.09 10.38 1.21
CA MET A 5 9.84 9.67 2.46
C MET A 5 8.99 8.43 2.24
N LEU A 6 7.91 8.53 1.47
CA LEU A 6 7.00 7.42 1.21
C LEU A 6 7.67 6.25 0.47
N LEU A 7 8.66 6.54 -0.38
CA LEU A 7 9.40 5.52 -1.13
C LEU A 7 10.71 5.09 -0.46
N SER A 8 11.05 5.70 0.67
CA SER A 8 12.21 5.29 1.48
C SER A 8 11.93 3.96 2.18
N ASN A 9 13.01 3.28 2.60
CA ASN A 9 12.80 2.13 3.48
C ASN A 9 12.16 2.60 4.79
N PRO A 10 11.46 1.70 5.51
CA PRO A 10 10.67 2.11 6.68
C PRO A 10 11.47 2.82 7.78
N ASP A 11 12.70 2.40 8.04
CA ASP A 11 13.53 3.04 9.08
C ASP A 11 13.95 4.44 8.69
N GLU A 12 14.35 4.61 7.44
CA GLU A 12 14.72 5.94 6.92
C GLU A 12 13.50 6.86 6.89
N GLY A 13 12.35 6.34 6.43
CA GLY A 13 11.10 7.09 6.44
C GLY A 13 10.68 7.50 7.84
N TRP A 14 10.83 6.60 8.81
CA TRP A 14 10.58 6.90 10.23
C TRP A 14 11.47 8.03 10.73
N LYS A 15 12.75 7.99 10.39
CA LYS A 15 13.69 9.04 10.78
C LYS A 15 13.29 10.40 10.17
N MET A 16 12.92 10.42 8.92
CA MET A 16 12.44 11.63 8.24
C MET A 16 11.19 12.19 8.91
N LEU A 17 10.24 11.33 9.29
CA LEU A 17 9.04 11.74 10.01
C LEU A 17 9.36 12.34 11.39
N GLN A 18 10.34 11.78 12.08
CA GLN A 18 10.81 12.34 13.36
C GLN A 18 11.41 13.73 13.15
N GLU A 19 12.21 13.92 12.13
CA GLU A 19 12.82 15.22 11.80
C GLU A 19 11.78 16.27 11.45
N MET A 20 10.64 15.85 10.91
CA MET A 20 9.51 16.73 10.62
C MET A 20 8.63 17.02 11.84
N ASN A 21 8.93 16.43 13.00
CA ASN A 21 8.10 16.47 14.21
C ASN A 21 6.66 15.97 13.95
N ALA A 22 6.50 15.01 13.05
CA ALA A 22 5.23 14.43 12.77
C ALA A 22 4.78 13.47 13.88
N ASP A 23 3.51 13.51 14.25
CA ASP A 23 2.91 12.57 15.20
C ASP A 23 2.16 11.45 14.51
N TYR A 24 1.59 11.74 13.35
CA TYR A 24 0.79 10.80 12.58
C TYR A 24 1.10 10.90 11.09
N ILE A 25 0.89 9.80 10.39
CA ILE A 25 0.87 9.76 8.93
C ILE A 25 -0.39 9.04 8.46
N VAL A 26 -1.01 9.58 7.42
CA VAL A 26 -2.30 9.11 6.93
C VAL A 26 -2.17 8.61 5.52
N THR A 27 -2.83 7.50 5.21
CA THR A 27 -2.97 7.01 3.84
C THR A 27 -4.43 6.72 3.53
N PHE A 28 -4.81 6.91 2.28
CA PHE A 28 -6.15 6.61 1.76
C PHE A 28 -6.01 5.50 0.74
N ILE A 29 -6.74 4.40 0.94
CA ILE A 29 -6.66 3.22 0.10
C ILE A 29 -8.05 2.86 -0.42
N SER A 30 -8.13 2.56 -1.70
CA SER A 30 -9.36 2.15 -2.36
C SER A 30 -9.24 0.70 -2.85
N VAL A 31 -10.14 -0.15 -2.40
CA VAL A 31 -10.20 -1.56 -2.80
C VAL A 31 -11.62 -1.97 -3.09
N GLN A 32 -11.76 -3.02 -3.89
CA GLN A 32 -13.03 -3.67 -4.15
C GLN A 32 -12.97 -5.11 -3.65
N LYS A 33 -13.91 -5.49 -2.80
CA LYS A 33 -14.08 -6.89 -2.39
C LYS A 33 -14.49 -7.71 -3.60
N VAL A 34 -13.79 -8.81 -3.84
CA VAL A 34 -14.12 -9.73 -4.92
C VAL A 34 -15.01 -10.82 -4.33
N GLU A 35 -16.31 -10.77 -4.66
CA GLU A 35 -17.29 -11.72 -4.13
C GLU A 35 -17.01 -13.13 -4.65
N ASP A 36 -17.27 -14.11 -3.80
CA ASP A 36 -17.13 -15.53 -4.09
C ASP A 36 -15.72 -15.94 -4.51
N ALA A 37 -14.71 -15.17 -4.12
CA ALA A 37 -13.32 -15.46 -4.41
C ALA A 37 -12.50 -15.42 -3.12
N GLN A 38 -11.64 -16.43 -2.95
CA GLN A 38 -10.76 -16.55 -1.80
C GLN A 38 -9.37 -16.97 -2.24
N TRP A 39 -8.37 -16.53 -1.50
CA TRP A 39 -7.01 -17.06 -1.56
C TRP A 39 -6.78 -17.85 -0.28
N GLU A 40 -6.71 -19.18 -0.40
CA GLU A 40 -6.78 -20.08 0.75
C GLU A 40 -8.09 -19.80 1.51
N ASP A 41 -8.03 -19.39 2.78
CA ASP A 41 -9.21 -19.06 3.58
C ASP A 41 -9.48 -17.54 3.65
N ASP A 42 -8.69 -16.73 2.92
CA ASP A 42 -8.76 -15.27 3.00
C ASP A 42 -9.60 -14.66 1.88
N GLN A 43 -10.36 -13.62 2.23
CA GLN A 43 -11.11 -12.83 1.26
C GLN A 43 -10.15 -12.07 0.35
N ILE A 44 -10.41 -12.11 -0.95
CA ILE A 44 -9.65 -11.36 -1.96
C ILE A 44 -10.25 -9.96 -2.13
N TYR A 45 -9.35 -8.98 -2.25
CA TYR A 45 -9.66 -7.59 -2.59
C TYR A 45 -8.87 -7.17 -3.81
N LEU A 46 -9.53 -6.45 -4.71
CA LEU A 46 -8.89 -5.85 -5.86
C LEU A 46 -8.40 -4.47 -5.47
N LEU A 47 -7.08 -4.30 -5.52
CA LEU A 47 -6.43 -3.04 -5.16
C LEU A 47 -6.33 -2.14 -6.38
N GLY A 48 -6.56 -0.85 -6.17
CA GLY A 48 -6.43 0.15 -7.20
C GLY A 48 -7.74 0.82 -7.56
N GLY A 49 -7.68 2.05 -7.92
CA GLY A 49 -8.81 2.79 -8.43
C GLY A 49 -9.09 4.14 -7.81
N GLY A 50 -8.19 4.70 -6.99
CA GLY A 50 -8.42 6.08 -6.55
C GLY A 50 -7.74 6.51 -5.27
N GLY A 51 -7.10 5.59 -4.56
CA GLY A 51 -6.35 5.92 -3.37
C GLY A 51 -4.86 6.13 -3.64
N ASP A 52 -4.08 6.18 -2.57
CA ASP A 52 -2.63 6.36 -2.65
C ASP A 52 -1.95 5.18 -3.37
N GLU A 53 -2.57 4.00 -3.35
CA GLU A 53 -2.12 2.82 -4.07
C GLU A 53 -2.00 3.05 -5.58
N SER A 54 -2.75 3.98 -6.12
CA SER A 54 -2.73 4.30 -7.55
C SER A 54 -1.79 5.46 -7.89
N LYS A 55 -1.12 6.03 -6.89
CA LYS A 55 -0.29 7.23 -7.05
C LYS A 55 1.21 6.95 -7.08
N ILE A 56 1.63 5.70 -7.08
CA ILE A 56 3.06 5.33 -6.98
C ILE A 56 3.87 5.93 -8.13
N PHE A 57 3.32 5.94 -9.35
CA PHE A 57 3.96 6.55 -10.50
C PHE A 57 4.27 8.04 -10.23
N TRP A 58 3.28 8.78 -9.77
CA TRP A 58 3.43 10.20 -9.52
C TRP A 58 4.37 10.49 -8.34
N ILE A 59 4.28 9.66 -7.30
CA ILE A 59 5.16 9.79 -6.12
C ILE A 59 6.61 9.60 -6.54
N ALA A 60 6.92 8.56 -7.31
CA ALA A 60 8.28 8.29 -7.79
C ALA A 60 8.77 9.41 -8.72
N ASN A 61 7.90 9.90 -9.59
CA ASN A 61 8.23 10.99 -10.51
C ASN A 61 8.54 12.28 -9.74
N ILE A 62 7.71 12.65 -8.78
CA ILE A 62 7.91 13.84 -7.95
C ILE A 62 9.20 13.73 -7.13
N ALA A 63 9.50 12.56 -6.61
CA ALA A 63 10.71 12.30 -5.83
C ALA A 63 11.98 12.25 -6.68
N GLY A 64 11.85 12.18 -8.01
CA GLY A 64 12.98 12.03 -8.90
C GLY A 64 13.70 10.70 -8.78
N LEU A 65 12.97 9.65 -8.40
CA LEU A 65 13.51 8.32 -8.19
C LEU A 65 13.28 7.43 -9.43
N PRO A 66 14.13 6.40 -9.63
CA PRO A 66 13.98 5.54 -10.81
C PRO A 66 12.70 4.72 -10.75
N MET A 67 11.83 4.93 -11.73
CA MET A 67 10.49 4.35 -11.80
C MET A 67 10.51 2.82 -11.76
N GLN A 68 11.44 2.20 -12.47
CA GLN A 68 11.53 0.75 -12.60
C GLN A 68 11.86 0.02 -11.29
N LYS A 69 12.27 0.75 -10.26
CA LYS A 69 12.49 0.18 -8.94
C LYS A 69 11.15 -0.12 -8.23
N TYR A 70 10.13 0.69 -8.53
CA TYR A 70 8.86 0.68 -7.80
C TYR A 70 7.70 0.11 -8.61
N LEU A 71 7.77 0.21 -9.93
CA LEU A 71 6.74 -0.26 -10.84
C LEU A 71 7.35 -1.14 -11.92
N GLU A 72 6.58 -2.15 -12.36
CA GLU A 72 7.03 -3.05 -13.41
C GLU A 72 7.23 -2.31 -14.74
N THR A 73 8.26 -2.66 -15.48
CA THR A 73 8.56 -2.00 -16.76
C THR A 73 7.55 -2.34 -17.86
N SER A 74 6.95 -3.53 -17.77
CA SER A 74 5.94 -3.97 -18.74
C SER A 74 4.59 -3.32 -18.52
N ASP A 75 4.31 -2.92 -17.26
CA ASP A 75 3.06 -2.27 -16.88
C ASP A 75 3.27 -1.41 -15.63
N ALA A 76 3.20 -0.10 -15.82
CA ALA A 76 3.41 0.87 -14.76
C ALA A 76 2.29 0.89 -13.71
N SER A 77 1.22 0.10 -13.90
CA SER A 77 0.17 -0.06 -12.90
C SER A 77 0.49 -1.16 -11.88
N VAL A 78 1.51 -1.98 -12.14
CA VAL A 78 1.88 -3.12 -11.28
C VAL A 78 3.08 -2.74 -10.42
N PRO A 79 2.90 -2.59 -9.09
CA PRO A 79 4.03 -2.36 -8.20
C PRO A 79 4.94 -3.58 -8.11
N THR A 80 6.24 -3.31 -7.94
CA THR A 80 7.24 -4.35 -7.76
C THR A 80 7.17 -4.94 -6.35
N ASN A 81 7.79 -6.11 -6.16
CA ASN A 81 7.96 -6.66 -4.82
C ASN A 81 8.77 -5.72 -3.92
N TYR A 82 9.70 -4.97 -4.49
CA TYR A 82 10.47 -3.97 -3.75
C TYR A 82 9.54 -2.90 -3.15
N LEU A 83 8.56 -2.41 -3.92
CA LEU A 83 7.60 -1.44 -3.39
C LEU A 83 6.87 -2.00 -2.17
N TRP A 84 6.32 -3.19 -2.29
CA TRP A 84 5.51 -3.80 -1.23
C TRP A 84 6.31 -4.09 0.03
N ASN A 85 7.55 -4.58 -0.12
CA ASN A 85 8.31 -5.13 0.98
C ASN A 85 9.33 -4.17 1.57
N GLU A 86 9.80 -3.17 0.80
CA GLU A 86 10.96 -2.37 1.19
C GLU A 86 10.67 -0.88 1.33
N THR A 87 9.45 -0.43 1.00
CA THR A 87 9.12 1.01 1.12
C THR A 87 8.13 1.27 2.25
N LEU A 88 8.17 2.50 2.77
CA LEU A 88 7.25 2.94 3.80
C LEU A 88 5.80 2.85 3.33
N ILE A 89 5.49 3.37 2.12
CA ILE A 89 4.12 3.31 1.59
C ILE A 89 3.66 1.86 1.40
N GLY A 90 4.52 0.98 0.94
CA GLY A 90 4.20 -0.43 0.77
C GLY A 90 3.84 -1.10 2.10
N LYS A 91 4.54 -0.72 3.18
CA LYS A 91 4.25 -1.23 4.53
C LYS A 91 3.01 -0.58 5.15
N MET A 92 2.66 0.61 4.74
CA MET A 92 1.45 1.31 5.24
C MET A 92 0.17 0.82 4.59
N ILE A 93 0.24 0.27 3.38
CA ILE A 93 -0.92 -0.32 2.72
C ILE A 93 -1.27 -1.63 3.42
N PRO A 94 -2.44 -1.74 4.11
CA PRO A 94 -2.77 -2.93 4.90
C PRO A 94 -3.36 -4.06 4.05
N TYR A 95 -2.76 -4.26 2.90
CA TYR A 95 -3.08 -5.32 1.94
C TYR A 95 -1.78 -5.85 1.36
N THR A 96 -1.74 -7.14 1.09
CA THR A 96 -0.59 -7.76 0.43
C THR A 96 -1.04 -8.45 -0.85
N VAL A 97 -0.27 -8.24 -1.92
CA VAL A 97 -0.55 -8.87 -3.22
C VAL A 97 -0.25 -10.35 -3.12
N VAL A 98 -1.22 -11.18 -3.48
CA VAL A 98 -1.06 -12.64 -3.53
C VAL A 98 -0.94 -13.14 -4.97
N THR A 99 -1.55 -12.43 -5.91
CA THR A 99 -1.43 -12.73 -7.33
C THR A 99 -1.84 -11.54 -8.17
N TYR A 100 -1.52 -11.59 -9.45
CA TYR A 100 -1.91 -10.58 -10.43
C TYR A 100 -2.87 -11.20 -11.44
N TYR A 101 -3.87 -10.45 -11.83
CA TYR A 101 -4.78 -10.82 -12.90
C TYR A 101 -4.36 -10.07 -14.17
N ASP A 102 -4.06 -10.82 -15.23
CA ASP A 102 -3.67 -10.25 -16.52
C ASP A 102 -4.90 -9.95 -17.37
N ASN A 103 -5.28 -8.69 -17.43
CA ASN A 103 -6.41 -8.23 -18.22
C ASN A 103 -6.16 -8.25 -19.73
N GLN A 104 -4.91 -8.26 -20.16
CA GLN A 104 -4.56 -8.21 -21.59
C GLN A 104 -4.92 -9.51 -22.31
N ASN A 105 -4.87 -10.61 -21.59
CA ASN A 105 -5.21 -11.92 -22.13
C ASN A 105 -6.70 -12.23 -22.02
N LYS A 106 -7.48 -11.41 -21.34
CA LYS A 106 -8.92 -11.55 -21.26
C LYS A 106 -9.57 -10.78 -22.39
N LYS A 107 -9.95 -11.49 -23.42
CA LYS A 107 -10.66 -10.94 -24.58
C LYS A 107 -12.13 -10.69 -24.24
N GLU A 108 -12.38 -9.77 -23.32
CA GLU A 108 -13.73 -9.25 -23.14
C GLU A 108 -13.85 -7.93 -23.91
N ALA A 109 -14.90 -7.82 -24.70
CA ALA A 109 -15.10 -6.74 -25.66
C ALA A 109 -15.21 -5.34 -25.04
N ASN A 110 -15.23 -5.21 -23.71
CA ASN A 110 -15.40 -3.98 -22.99
C ASN A 110 -14.47 -3.85 -21.78
N SER A 111 -13.32 -4.53 -21.78
CA SER A 111 -12.33 -4.36 -20.71
C SER A 111 -11.55 -3.07 -20.96
N TYR A 112 -11.82 -2.05 -20.16
CA TYR A 112 -11.15 -0.75 -20.25
C TYR A 112 -9.88 -0.65 -19.41
N LEU A 113 -9.50 -1.73 -18.75
CA LEU A 113 -8.31 -1.74 -17.90
C LEU A 113 -7.19 -2.46 -18.63
N PRO A 114 -6.25 -1.72 -19.24
CA PRO A 114 -5.04 -2.33 -19.75
C PRO A 114 -4.17 -2.78 -18.60
N GLY A 115 -3.56 -3.95 -18.73
CA GLY A 115 -2.55 -4.39 -17.79
C GLY A 115 -3.02 -5.37 -16.73
N PHE A 116 -2.25 -5.43 -15.65
CA PHE A 116 -2.47 -6.37 -14.56
C PHE A 116 -3.30 -5.72 -13.45
N MET A 117 -4.08 -6.55 -12.76
CA MET A 117 -4.82 -6.13 -11.57
C MET A 117 -4.25 -6.82 -10.34
N ASP A 118 -4.04 -6.05 -9.28
CA ASP A 118 -3.46 -6.57 -8.04
C ASP A 118 -4.55 -7.22 -7.19
N LEU A 119 -4.48 -8.54 -7.07
CA LEU A 119 -5.37 -9.31 -6.18
C LEU A 119 -4.67 -9.46 -4.83
N THR A 120 -5.35 -9.01 -3.78
CA THR A 120 -4.75 -8.86 -2.46
C THR A 120 -5.60 -9.52 -1.37
N ILE A 121 -4.95 -9.77 -0.24
CA ILE A 121 -5.62 -10.10 1.02
C ILE A 121 -5.28 -9.02 2.04
N LYS A 122 -6.08 -8.90 3.10
CA LYS A 122 -5.79 -7.96 4.20
C LYS A 122 -4.55 -8.40 4.96
N GLU A 123 -3.64 -7.46 5.20
CA GLU A 123 -2.47 -7.67 6.05
C GLU A 123 -2.05 -6.35 6.68
N ILE A 124 -2.24 -6.22 7.97
CA ILE A 124 -1.76 -5.07 8.75
C ILE A 124 -0.31 -5.35 9.14
N LYS A 125 0.64 -4.60 8.55
CA LYS A 125 2.07 -4.80 8.78
C LYS A 125 2.56 -4.07 10.03
N TYR A 126 1.90 -2.94 10.38
CA TYR A 126 2.24 -2.13 11.56
C TYR A 126 1.09 -2.13 12.54
N ASN A 127 0.90 -3.26 13.20
CA ASN A 127 -0.11 -3.41 14.24
C ASN A 127 0.29 -2.61 15.49
N VAL A 128 -0.70 -2.13 16.26
CA VAL A 128 -0.45 -1.39 17.52
C VAL A 128 0.31 -2.23 18.55
N GLU A 129 0.24 -3.54 18.47
CA GLU A 129 0.92 -4.47 19.40
C GLU A 129 2.40 -4.67 19.05
N ASN A 130 2.81 -4.29 17.85
CA ASN A 130 4.20 -4.45 17.40
C ASN A 130 5.01 -3.22 17.76
N ASP A 131 6.30 -3.42 18.08
CA ASP A 131 7.24 -2.35 18.37
C ASP A 131 7.91 -1.80 17.11
N GLY A 132 7.17 -1.72 16.01
CA GLY A 132 7.65 -1.20 14.75
C GLY A 132 7.72 0.33 14.70
N PRO A 133 8.16 0.89 13.56
CA PRO A 133 8.31 2.33 13.40
C PRO A 133 7.00 3.10 13.38
N LEU A 134 5.92 2.45 12.96
CA LEU A 134 4.57 3.01 12.92
C LEU A 134 3.60 2.07 13.62
N LYS A 135 2.46 2.63 14.05
CA LYS A 135 1.36 1.86 14.65
C LYS A 135 0.04 2.28 14.03
N LEU A 136 -0.70 1.34 13.46
CA LEU A 136 -2.03 1.60 12.94
C LEU A 136 -2.98 1.88 14.10
N VAL A 137 -3.37 3.14 14.29
CA VAL A 137 -4.25 3.55 15.39
C VAL A 137 -5.68 3.81 14.97
N TYR A 138 -5.93 3.96 13.66
CA TYR A 138 -7.28 4.15 13.14
C TYR A 138 -7.40 3.59 11.74
N ALA A 139 -8.51 2.92 11.46
CA ALA A 139 -8.95 2.56 10.12
C ALA A 139 -10.43 2.93 10.00
N SER A 140 -10.85 3.40 8.82
CA SER A 140 -12.27 3.65 8.55
C SER A 140 -13.12 2.42 8.87
N PRO A 141 -14.33 2.57 9.43
CA PRO A 141 -15.18 1.43 9.78
C PRO A 141 -15.46 0.46 8.62
N SER A 142 -15.52 0.97 7.38
CA SER A 142 -15.73 0.14 6.20
C SER A 142 -14.63 -0.91 6.00
N PHE A 143 -13.42 -0.67 6.52
CA PHE A 143 -12.34 -1.65 6.47
C PHE A 143 -12.73 -2.96 7.16
N TYR A 144 -13.50 -2.88 8.24
CA TYR A 144 -13.93 -4.03 9.03
C TYR A 144 -15.29 -4.58 8.62
N ASP A 145 -16.05 -3.85 7.81
CA ASP A 145 -17.42 -4.22 7.43
C ASP A 145 -17.42 -4.96 6.08
N GLU A 146 -17.51 -6.28 6.15
CA GLU A 146 -17.48 -7.14 4.98
C GLU A 146 -18.76 -7.08 4.13
N SER A 147 -19.81 -6.39 4.57
CA SER A 147 -20.98 -6.12 3.75
C SER A 147 -20.73 -5.04 2.69
N ILE A 148 -19.68 -4.22 2.88
CA ILE A 148 -19.33 -3.15 1.95
C ILE A 148 -18.35 -3.70 0.92
N ILE A 149 -18.72 -3.60 -0.36
CA ILE A 149 -17.94 -4.13 -1.48
C ILE A 149 -16.88 -3.13 -1.92
N MET A 150 -17.27 -1.87 -2.16
CA MET A 150 -16.33 -0.80 -2.50
C MET A 150 -15.87 -0.13 -1.21
N LYS A 151 -14.61 -0.33 -0.85
CA LYS A 151 -14.05 0.19 0.40
C LYS A 151 -13.08 1.31 0.10
N ASN A 152 -13.45 2.52 0.52
CA ASN A 152 -12.60 3.70 0.47
C ASN A 152 -12.24 4.05 1.91
N CYS A 153 -11.03 3.69 2.31
CA CYS A 153 -10.64 3.72 3.72
C CYS A 153 -9.48 4.66 3.97
N VAL A 154 -9.58 5.38 5.06
CA VAL A 154 -8.48 6.16 5.63
C VAL A 154 -7.81 5.30 6.70
N PHE A 155 -6.48 5.27 6.68
CA PHE A 155 -5.68 4.61 7.71
C PHE A 155 -4.77 5.65 8.34
N VAL A 156 -4.79 5.71 9.67
CA VAL A 156 -3.94 6.63 10.44
C VAL A 156 -2.92 5.82 11.22
N TYR A 157 -1.66 6.14 10.99
CA TYR A 157 -0.54 5.52 11.71
C TYR A 157 0.07 6.55 12.65
N GLU A 158 0.25 6.15 13.90
CA GLU A 158 1.03 6.91 14.87
C GLU A 158 2.51 6.60 14.65
N ILE A 159 3.34 7.65 14.67
CA ILE A 159 4.77 7.48 14.59
C ILE A 159 5.29 7.04 15.96
N ASN A 160 5.86 5.84 16.01
CA ASN A 160 6.38 5.28 17.26
C ASN A 160 7.71 5.96 17.62
N LYS A 161 7.64 6.95 18.51
CA LYS A 161 8.82 7.70 18.94
C LYS A 161 9.77 6.87 19.81
N ASN A 162 9.30 5.74 20.34
CA ASN A 162 10.10 4.81 21.11
C ASN A 162 10.73 3.69 20.28
N TYR A 163 10.49 3.70 18.97
CA TYR A 163 11.07 2.70 18.09
C TYR A 163 12.60 2.80 18.08
N VAL A 164 13.25 1.67 18.23
CA VAL A 164 14.72 1.55 18.12
C VAL A 164 15.04 0.92 16.78
N SER A 165 15.50 1.76 15.85
CA SER A 165 15.89 1.30 14.53
C SER A 165 17.19 0.53 14.58
N PRO A 166 17.29 -0.68 13.99
CA PRO A 166 18.57 -1.37 13.87
C PRO A 166 19.59 -0.62 12.99
N ASN A 167 19.11 0.26 12.10
CA ASN A 167 19.96 1.03 11.19
C ASN A 167 20.33 2.41 11.73
N TYR A 168 19.57 2.93 12.68
CA TYR A 168 19.76 4.26 13.28
C TYR A 168 19.64 4.16 14.82
N PRO A 169 20.59 3.48 15.47
CA PRO A 169 20.55 3.27 16.92
C PRO A 169 20.72 4.55 17.74
#